data_41fde3b530b7265a56cb0a88d3316da2
#
_entry.id   41fde3b530b7265a56cb0a88d3316da2
#
_cell.length_a   1.000
_cell.length_b   1.000
_cell.length_c   1.000
_cell.angle_alpha   90.00
_cell.angle_beta   90.00
_cell.angle_gamma   90.00
#
_symmetry.space_group_name_H-M   'P 1'
#
loop_
_entity.id
_entity.type
_entity.pdbx_description
1 polymer ?
#
loop_
_entity_poly.entity_id
_entity_poly.type
_entity_poly.pdbx_seq_one_letter_code
_entity_poly.pdbx_strand_id
1 'polypeptide(L)'
;MSYLFTSESVSEGHPDKIADQISDALIDHFLAYDKNSKVACETLVTTGQVVLAGEVKSEAYLDVQTIAREVINDIGYTKGEYMFNGDSCGVISAIHEQSPDINQGVDRITQNSDFETKANAQGAGDQGIMFGYATNETENYMPLALDLAHSILRELSALRRENKEITYLRPDAKSQVTIEYSDSHKPVRIDSIVVSTQHDEFDTEENMLAKIRKDIIEILIPKVKAKQKPEIQALFNDDITFHINPTGKFVIGGPHGDTGLTGRKIIIDTYGGKGAHGGGAFSGKDPSKVDRSAAYAMRHIAKNLVAAGVADEILVQISYAIGVAKPCGLYINTYGTSKVNLTDGEIAEKVQQLFDLRPYAIEQNLKLRNPIYRETAAYGHMGRNYYVADKTFNKGAKNELTIKGLEFFTWEKLDKVEEIKKAFGL
;
A
#
# COMPACT_ATOMS: atom_id res chain seq x y z
N MET A 1 -10.13 25.67 19.73
CA MET A 1 -9.06 25.99 18.71
C MET A 1 -9.13 24.91 17.63
N SER A 2 -8.55 25.15 16.46
CA SER A 2 -8.42 24.16 15.38
C SER A 2 -6.94 23.88 15.12
N TYR A 3 -6.62 22.79 14.42
CA TYR A 3 -5.25 22.46 14.02
C TYR A 3 -5.22 21.95 12.58
N LEU A 4 -4.07 22.09 11.92
CA LEU A 4 -3.86 21.58 10.57
C LEU A 4 -3.14 20.23 10.63
N PHE A 5 -3.61 19.29 9.80
CA PHE A 5 -2.94 18.00 9.58
C PHE A 5 -2.77 17.76 8.08
N THR A 6 -1.60 17.27 7.69
CA THR A 6 -1.23 17.08 6.29
C THR A 6 -0.81 15.65 6.04
N SER A 7 -1.27 15.09 4.91
CA SER A 7 -0.74 13.85 4.35
C SER A 7 -0.42 14.03 2.87
N GLU A 8 0.45 13.16 2.37
CA GLU A 8 0.89 13.16 0.97
C GLU A 8 0.71 11.81 0.31
N SER A 9 0.74 11.79 -1.01
CA SER A 9 0.77 10.59 -1.84
C SER A 9 1.68 10.79 -3.05
N VAL A 10 2.11 9.69 -3.64
CA VAL A 10 2.83 9.68 -4.92
C VAL A 10 2.15 8.73 -5.90
N SER A 11 2.28 9.02 -7.20
CA SER A 11 1.66 8.22 -8.26
C SER A 11 2.36 6.87 -8.46
N GLU A 12 1.71 5.99 -9.21
CA GLU A 12 2.29 4.72 -9.66
C GLU A 12 3.61 4.90 -10.45
N GLY A 13 3.79 6.07 -11.09
CA GLY A 13 4.98 6.42 -11.86
C GLY A 13 6.08 7.11 -11.07
N HIS A 14 5.91 7.35 -9.77
CA HIS A 14 6.99 7.84 -8.92
C HIS A 14 8.12 6.78 -8.82
N PRO A 15 9.40 7.17 -8.86
CA PRO A 15 10.51 6.21 -8.85
C PRO A 15 10.45 5.15 -7.75
N ASP A 16 10.18 5.54 -6.52
CA ASP A 16 10.06 4.57 -5.41
C ASP A 16 8.87 3.62 -5.60
N LYS A 17 7.76 4.09 -6.19
CA LYS A 17 6.59 3.22 -6.44
C LYS A 17 6.76 2.33 -7.67
N ILE A 18 7.59 2.71 -8.63
CA ILE A 18 8.03 1.79 -9.70
C ILE A 18 8.82 0.64 -9.07
N ALA A 19 9.77 0.96 -8.19
CA ALA A 19 10.57 -0.04 -7.49
C ALA A 19 9.70 -1.00 -6.66
N ASP A 20 8.74 -0.49 -5.90
CA ASP A 20 7.79 -1.30 -5.13
C ASP A 20 6.95 -2.21 -6.04
N GLN A 21 6.42 -1.69 -7.16
CA GLN A 21 5.62 -2.47 -8.09
C GLN A 21 6.40 -3.59 -8.79
N ILE A 22 7.68 -3.35 -9.13
CA ILE A 22 8.55 -4.38 -9.70
C ILE A 22 8.81 -5.47 -8.66
N SER A 23 9.19 -5.09 -7.43
CA SER A 23 9.44 -6.03 -6.35
C SER A 23 8.21 -6.89 -6.02
N ASP A 24 7.02 -6.30 -5.96
CA ASP A 24 5.78 -7.04 -5.69
C ASP A 24 5.30 -7.87 -6.89
N ALA A 25 5.59 -7.47 -8.12
CA ALA A 25 5.36 -8.31 -9.29
C ALA A 25 6.22 -9.59 -9.26
N LEU A 26 7.47 -9.48 -8.80
CA LEU A 26 8.33 -10.66 -8.59
C LEU A 26 7.76 -11.59 -7.51
N ILE A 27 7.29 -11.04 -6.36
CA ILE A 27 6.61 -11.83 -5.32
C ILE A 27 5.44 -12.60 -5.92
N ASP A 28 4.58 -11.92 -6.69
CA ASP A 28 3.39 -12.53 -7.28
C ASP A 28 3.75 -13.67 -8.24
N HIS A 29 4.75 -13.47 -9.09
CA HIS A 29 5.18 -14.53 -10.02
C HIS A 29 5.78 -15.72 -9.26
N PHE A 30 6.63 -15.50 -8.25
CA PHE A 30 7.14 -16.60 -7.43
C PHE A 30 6.00 -17.38 -6.77
N LEU A 31 5.05 -16.70 -6.11
CA LEU A 31 3.92 -17.34 -5.43
C LEU A 31 2.93 -18.02 -6.40
N ALA A 32 2.80 -17.53 -7.64
CA ALA A 32 1.94 -18.14 -8.64
C ALA A 32 2.42 -19.54 -9.04
N TYR A 33 3.74 -19.74 -9.18
CA TYR A 33 4.34 -21.01 -9.60
C TYR A 33 4.81 -21.89 -8.42
N ASP A 34 5.09 -21.29 -7.26
CA ASP A 34 5.41 -22.00 -6.01
C ASP A 34 4.90 -21.23 -4.79
N LYS A 35 3.77 -21.68 -4.23
CA LYS A 35 3.14 -21.06 -3.05
C LYS A 35 4.02 -21.04 -1.79
N ASN A 36 5.05 -21.89 -1.75
CA ASN A 36 5.97 -21.97 -0.61
C ASN A 36 7.19 -21.06 -0.77
N SER A 37 7.28 -20.31 -1.87
CA SER A 37 8.39 -19.40 -2.11
C SER A 37 8.66 -18.49 -0.92
N LYS A 38 9.93 -18.34 -0.58
CA LYS A 38 10.45 -17.34 0.35
C LYS A 38 11.19 -16.29 -0.48
N VAL A 39 10.75 -15.06 -0.40
CA VAL A 39 11.25 -14.00 -1.27
C VAL A 39 11.48 -12.74 -0.45
N ALA A 40 12.66 -12.17 -0.60
CA ALA A 40 12.99 -10.83 -0.16
C ALA A 40 13.72 -10.16 -1.35
N CYS A 41 12.98 -9.42 -2.17
CA CYS A 41 13.50 -8.78 -3.38
C CYS A 41 13.32 -7.27 -3.31
N GLU A 42 14.41 -6.56 -3.48
CA GLU A 42 14.46 -5.11 -3.53
C GLU A 42 14.84 -4.66 -4.94
N THR A 43 14.32 -3.52 -5.34
CA THR A 43 14.54 -2.92 -6.65
C THR A 43 15.09 -1.51 -6.50
N LEU A 44 16.11 -1.19 -7.29
CA LEU A 44 16.58 0.17 -7.53
C LEU A 44 16.25 0.54 -8.97
N VAL A 45 15.67 1.72 -9.19
CA VAL A 45 15.46 2.31 -10.53
C VAL A 45 16.13 3.67 -10.61
N THR A 46 16.81 3.93 -11.73
CA THR A 46 17.45 5.22 -12.02
C THR A 46 17.48 5.44 -13.53
N THR A 47 18.12 6.50 -14.03
CA THR A 47 18.21 6.79 -15.45
C THR A 47 18.64 5.56 -16.26
N GLY A 48 17.75 5.07 -17.12
CA GLY A 48 18.01 3.98 -18.04
C GLY A 48 18.35 2.63 -17.39
N GLN A 49 18.15 2.44 -16.08
CA GLN A 49 18.61 1.24 -15.39
C GLN A 49 17.67 0.78 -14.26
N VAL A 50 17.58 -0.55 -14.13
CA VAL A 50 16.94 -1.28 -13.01
C VAL A 50 17.95 -2.26 -12.43
N VAL A 51 18.05 -2.30 -11.10
CA VAL A 51 18.83 -3.31 -10.38
C VAL A 51 17.87 -4.07 -9.45
N LEU A 52 17.81 -5.38 -9.61
CA LEU A 52 17.05 -6.31 -8.78
C LEU A 52 18.03 -7.02 -7.85
N ALA A 53 17.81 -6.96 -6.55
CA ALA A 53 18.68 -7.60 -5.56
C ALA A 53 17.85 -8.30 -4.48
N GLY A 54 18.46 -9.28 -3.78
CA GLY A 54 17.80 -9.96 -2.67
C GLY A 54 17.95 -11.46 -2.69
N GLU A 55 17.18 -12.14 -1.85
CA GLU A 55 17.26 -13.58 -1.65
C GLU A 55 15.93 -14.27 -1.98
N VAL A 56 16.04 -15.40 -2.66
CA VAL A 56 14.89 -16.23 -3.06
C VAL A 56 15.16 -17.70 -2.75
N LYS A 57 14.15 -18.37 -2.19
CA LYS A 57 14.05 -19.83 -2.12
C LYS A 57 12.75 -20.24 -2.77
N SER A 58 12.80 -20.83 -3.95
CA SER A 58 11.63 -21.21 -4.75
C SER A 58 11.97 -22.33 -5.72
N GLU A 59 10.98 -23.16 -6.03
CA GLU A 59 11.05 -24.12 -7.13
C GLU A 59 10.72 -23.46 -8.49
N ALA A 60 10.21 -22.22 -8.49
CA ALA A 60 9.85 -21.50 -9.70
C ALA A 60 11.08 -20.92 -10.41
N TYR A 61 11.17 -21.12 -11.73
CA TYR A 61 12.12 -20.39 -12.59
C TYR A 61 11.40 -19.23 -13.27
N LEU A 62 11.92 -18.02 -13.10
CA LEU A 62 11.33 -16.78 -13.64
C LEU A 62 12.33 -16.00 -14.50
N ASP A 63 11.85 -15.42 -15.58
CA ASP A 63 12.55 -14.35 -16.29
C ASP A 63 12.24 -13.01 -15.60
N VAL A 64 13.03 -12.71 -14.58
CA VAL A 64 12.84 -11.50 -13.75
C VAL A 64 13.04 -10.20 -14.55
N GLN A 65 13.81 -10.24 -15.65
CA GLN A 65 14.02 -9.07 -16.51
C GLN A 65 12.73 -8.76 -17.31
N THR A 66 12.11 -9.76 -17.89
CA THR A 66 10.84 -9.60 -18.62
C THR A 66 9.75 -9.07 -17.68
N ILE A 67 9.63 -9.62 -16.46
CA ILE A 67 8.65 -9.16 -15.47
C ILE A 67 8.86 -7.66 -15.13
N ALA A 68 10.11 -7.25 -14.88
CA ALA A 68 10.42 -5.85 -14.59
C ALA A 68 10.03 -4.92 -15.76
N ARG A 69 10.32 -5.32 -17.00
CA ARG A 69 9.98 -4.56 -18.23
C ARG A 69 8.47 -4.41 -18.42
N GLU A 70 7.72 -5.49 -18.20
CA GLU A 70 6.25 -5.46 -18.26
C GLU A 70 5.67 -4.46 -17.27
N VAL A 71 6.15 -4.45 -16.02
CA VAL A 71 5.71 -3.48 -15.01
C VAL A 71 5.99 -2.04 -15.45
N ILE A 72 7.18 -1.76 -15.95
CA ILE A 72 7.57 -0.42 -16.41
C ILE A 72 6.68 0.05 -17.55
N ASN A 73 6.42 -0.83 -18.53
CA ASN A 73 5.56 -0.53 -19.67
C ASN A 73 4.11 -0.30 -19.24
N ASP A 74 3.57 -1.13 -18.34
CA ASP A 74 2.22 -1.01 -17.79
C ASP A 74 2.01 0.31 -17.03
N ILE A 75 3.02 0.79 -16.32
CA ILE A 75 3.00 2.10 -15.65
C ILE A 75 2.91 3.24 -16.68
N GLY A 76 3.49 3.06 -17.86
CA GLY A 76 3.46 4.03 -18.95
C GLY A 76 4.82 4.64 -19.29
N TYR A 77 5.91 4.08 -18.82
CA TYR A 77 7.27 4.44 -19.24
C TYR A 77 7.62 3.67 -20.52
N THR A 78 7.08 4.13 -21.64
CA THR A 78 7.16 3.50 -22.96
C THR A 78 7.93 4.31 -24.00
N LYS A 79 8.33 5.56 -23.67
CA LYS A 79 8.99 6.45 -24.60
C LYS A 79 10.46 6.66 -24.25
N GLY A 80 11.34 6.62 -25.26
CA GLY A 80 12.79 6.83 -25.10
C GLY A 80 13.13 8.22 -24.52
N GLU A 81 12.33 9.23 -24.81
CA GLU A 81 12.52 10.60 -24.30
C GLU A 81 12.37 10.72 -22.77
N TYR A 82 11.78 9.73 -22.10
CA TYR A 82 11.71 9.66 -20.64
C TYR A 82 13.04 9.24 -20.01
N MET A 83 14.04 8.85 -20.84
CA MET A 83 15.35 8.34 -20.42
C MET A 83 15.27 7.16 -19.43
N PHE A 84 14.09 6.54 -19.38
CA PHE A 84 13.74 5.33 -18.66
C PHE A 84 12.49 4.73 -19.31
N ASN A 85 12.60 3.55 -19.91
CA ASN A 85 11.46 2.85 -20.50
C ASN A 85 11.66 1.35 -20.46
N GLY A 86 10.57 0.57 -20.50
CA GLY A 86 10.60 -0.87 -20.33
C GLY A 86 11.39 -1.61 -21.43
N ASP A 87 11.41 -1.11 -22.65
CA ASP A 87 12.02 -1.82 -23.78
C ASP A 87 13.54 -1.65 -23.84
N SER A 88 14.09 -0.50 -23.40
CA SER A 88 15.49 -0.14 -23.60
C SER A 88 16.32 0.03 -22.33
N CYS A 89 15.72 0.11 -21.14
CA CYS A 89 16.48 0.20 -19.90
C CYS A 89 17.30 -1.07 -19.64
N GLY A 90 18.50 -0.92 -19.06
CA GLY A 90 19.29 -2.04 -18.55
C GLY A 90 18.61 -2.66 -17.35
N VAL A 91 18.48 -3.99 -17.29
CA VAL A 91 17.98 -4.71 -16.10
C VAL A 91 19.06 -5.66 -15.63
N ILE A 92 19.59 -5.41 -14.43
CA ILE A 92 20.62 -6.22 -13.77
C ILE A 92 19.96 -6.99 -12.64
N SER A 93 20.22 -8.30 -12.56
CA SER A 93 19.78 -9.13 -11.45
C SER A 93 20.98 -9.56 -10.60
N ALA A 94 20.92 -9.26 -9.31
CA ALA A 94 21.79 -9.72 -8.24
C ALA A 94 20.98 -10.53 -7.20
N ILE A 95 19.90 -11.19 -7.64
CA ILE A 95 19.13 -12.10 -6.80
C ILE A 95 19.92 -13.40 -6.63
N HIS A 96 20.03 -13.87 -5.40
CA HIS A 96 20.71 -15.11 -5.05
C HIS A 96 19.85 -16.02 -4.15
N GLU A 97 20.32 -17.22 -3.88
CA GLU A 97 19.62 -18.18 -3.03
C GLU A 97 19.65 -17.76 -1.54
N GLN A 98 18.56 -17.99 -0.82
CA GLN A 98 18.45 -17.66 0.61
C GLN A 98 19.44 -18.44 1.45
N SER A 99 20.07 -17.77 2.43
CA SER A 99 21.00 -18.42 3.39
C SER A 99 20.34 -19.56 4.16
N PRO A 100 21.00 -20.74 4.26
CA PRO A 100 20.53 -21.86 5.06
C PRO A 100 20.32 -21.52 6.55
N ASP A 101 21.09 -20.59 7.09
CA ASP A 101 21.07 -20.26 8.53
C ASP A 101 19.76 -19.57 8.93
N ILE A 102 19.20 -18.70 8.06
CA ILE A 102 17.91 -18.04 8.30
C ILE A 102 16.76 -19.06 8.31
N ASN A 103 16.89 -20.12 7.52
CA ASN A 103 15.85 -21.12 7.34
C ASN A 103 15.61 -22.03 8.55
N GLN A 104 16.62 -22.22 9.42
CA GLN A 104 16.56 -23.14 10.57
C GLN A 104 15.52 -22.72 11.62
N GLY A 105 15.25 -21.42 11.75
CA GLY A 105 14.31 -20.87 12.73
C GLY A 105 12.86 -20.79 12.27
N VAL A 106 12.63 -20.80 10.96
CA VAL A 106 11.33 -20.49 10.36
C VAL A 106 10.61 -21.72 9.79
N ASP A 107 11.34 -22.69 9.23
CA ASP A 107 10.77 -23.88 8.58
C ASP A 107 10.84 -25.12 9.49
N ARG A 108 10.01 -25.15 10.55
CA ARG A 108 9.83 -26.34 11.41
C ARG A 108 8.57 -27.13 11.04
N ILE A 109 7.92 -26.79 9.93
CA ILE A 109 6.64 -27.38 9.51
C ILE A 109 6.88 -28.72 8.82
N THR A 110 6.28 -29.80 9.33
CA THR A 110 6.14 -31.08 8.62
C THR A 110 4.88 -31.06 7.77
N GLN A 111 4.97 -31.51 6.51
CA GLN A 111 3.87 -31.40 5.51
C GLN A 111 2.54 -32.04 5.97
N ASN A 112 2.57 -33.07 6.81
CA ASN A 112 1.41 -33.82 7.27
C ASN A 112 0.85 -33.38 8.64
N SER A 113 1.25 -32.21 9.18
CA SER A 113 0.76 -31.74 10.46
C SER A 113 -0.60 -31.05 10.34
N ASP A 114 -1.40 -31.10 11.43
CA ASP A 114 -2.63 -30.33 11.57
C ASP A 114 -2.36 -28.83 11.67
N PHE A 115 -3.43 -28.02 11.66
CA PHE A 115 -3.35 -26.57 11.72
C PHE A 115 -2.62 -26.07 12.97
N GLU A 116 -2.95 -26.61 14.15
CA GLU A 116 -2.38 -26.19 15.43
C GLU A 116 -0.87 -26.47 15.50
N THR A 117 -0.47 -27.65 15.04
CA THR A 117 0.96 -28.03 14.96
C THR A 117 1.71 -27.05 14.04
N LYS A 118 1.16 -26.75 12.86
CA LYS A 118 1.78 -25.80 11.92
C LYS A 118 1.85 -24.38 12.48
N ALA A 119 0.75 -23.91 13.09
CA ALA A 119 0.69 -22.57 13.65
C ALA A 119 1.68 -22.38 14.83
N ASN A 120 1.93 -23.41 15.62
CA ASN A 120 2.92 -23.38 16.70
C ASN A 120 4.37 -23.57 16.19
N ALA A 121 4.56 -24.22 15.05
CA ALA A 121 5.88 -24.50 14.48
C ALA A 121 6.45 -23.33 13.67
N GLN A 122 5.60 -22.57 12.94
CA GLN A 122 6.04 -21.42 12.16
C GLN A 122 6.30 -20.22 13.07
N GLY A 123 7.57 -19.95 13.35
CA GLY A 123 7.99 -18.73 14.03
C GLY A 123 7.89 -17.49 13.13
N ALA A 124 7.93 -16.32 13.76
CA ALA A 124 8.06 -15.07 13.02
C ALA A 124 9.39 -15.03 12.25
N GLY A 125 9.35 -14.59 10.99
CA GLY A 125 10.52 -14.52 10.12
C GLY A 125 11.54 -13.47 10.55
N ASP A 126 11.14 -12.53 11.40
CA ASP A 126 12.01 -11.50 11.99
C ASP A 126 11.40 -11.03 13.33
N GLN A 127 12.20 -10.31 14.11
CA GLN A 127 11.70 -9.50 15.21
C GLN A 127 11.14 -8.19 14.68
N GLY A 128 10.20 -7.57 15.42
CA GLY A 128 9.72 -6.24 15.04
C GLY A 128 8.43 -5.85 15.75
N ILE A 129 8.02 -4.61 15.46
CA ILE A 129 6.74 -4.03 15.86
C ILE A 129 5.95 -3.66 14.61
N MET A 130 4.67 -4.02 14.55
CA MET A 130 3.80 -3.74 13.42
C MET A 130 2.53 -3.08 13.93
N PHE A 131 1.95 -2.21 13.09
CA PHE A 131 0.81 -1.40 13.47
C PHE A 131 -0.34 -1.55 12.49
N GLY A 132 -1.56 -1.48 13.03
CA GLY A 132 -2.79 -1.24 12.31
C GLY A 132 -3.47 0.00 12.86
N TYR A 133 -4.14 0.73 11.99
CA TYR A 133 -4.90 1.91 12.36
C TYR A 133 -6.21 1.97 11.56
N ALA A 134 -7.24 2.52 12.17
CA ALA A 134 -8.50 2.83 11.52
C ALA A 134 -9.16 4.03 12.20
N THR A 135 -9.88 4.81 11.42
CA THR A 135 -10.71 5.94 11.88
C THR A 135 -12.01 5.98 11.09
N ASN A 136 -13.08 6.51 11.66
CA ASN A 136 -14.37 6.63 10.98
C ASN A 136 -14.50 7.88 10.09
N GLU A 137 -13.37 8.54 9.76
CA GLU A 137 -13.36 9.76 8.93
C GLU A 137 -13.82 9.50 7.49
N THR A 138 -13.50 8.33 6.93
CA THR A 138 -13.83 7.95 5.55
C THR A 138 -14.58 6.62 5.51
N GLU A 139 -15.19 6.31 4.36
CA GLU A 139 -15.89 5.05 4.13
C GLU A 139 -14.99 3.82 4.27
N ASN A 140 -13.71 3.98 3.89
CA ASN A 140 -12.71 2.93 3.97
C ASN A 140 -11.97 2.91 5.33
N TYR A 141 -12.44 3.70 6.30
CA TYR A 141 -11.82 3.78 7.63
C TYR A 141 -10.35 4.25 7.59
N MET A 142 -10.06 5.21 6.70
CA MET A 142 -8.74 5.81 6.54
C MET A 142 -8.72 7.27 6.97
N PRO A 143 -7.54 7.83 7.32
CA PRO A 143 -7.38 9.27 7.53
C PRO A 143 -7.76 10.04 6.27
N LEU A 144 -8.62 11.05 6.40
CA LEU A 144 -9.16 11.80 5.27
C LEU A 144 -8.10 12.49 4.42
N ALA A 145 -7.07 13.08 5.05
CA ALA A 145 -6.01 13.77 4.31
C ALA A 145 -5.25 12.82 3.36
N LEU A 146 -4.95 11.60 3.83
CA LEU A 146 -4.27 10.58 3.01
C LEU A 146 -5.20 10.04 1.92
N ASP A 147 -6.46 9.72 2.26
CA ASP A 147 -7.41 9.16 1.31
C ASP A 147 -7.68 10.14 0.15
N LEU A 148 -7.79 11.44 0.43
CA LEU A 148 -7.90 12.47 -0.60
C LEU A 148 -6.62 12.59 -1.43
N ALA A 149 -5.44 12.54 -0.81
CA ALA A 149 -4.16 12.58 -1.54
C ALA A 149 -4.04 11.39 -2.51
N HIS A 150 -4.39 10.17 -2.07
CA HIS A 150 -4.45 9.00 -2.96
C HIS A 150 -5.50 9.15 -4.06
N SER A 151 -6.69 9.68 -3.72
CA SER A 151 -7.79 9.84 -4.67
C SER A 151 -7.45 10.82 -5.80
N ILE A 152 -6.75 11.91 -5.47
CA ILE A 152 -6.24 12.87 -6.47
C ILE A 152 -5.33 12.18 -7.48
N LEU A 153 -4.37 11.37 -7.01
CA LEU A 153 -3.40 10.73 -7.92
C LEU A 153 -3.98 9.53 -8.67
N ARG A 154 -4.91 8.79 -8.08
CA ARG A 154 -5.66 7.74 -8.81
C ARG A 154 -6.44 8.33 -9.97
N GLU A 155 -7.14 9.46 -9.74
CA GLU A 155 -7.88 10.15 -10.79
C GLU A 155 -6.96 10.77 -11.84
N LEU A 156 -5.85 11.38 -11.43
CA LEU A 156 -4.84 11.91 -12.33
C LEU A 156 -4.27 10.83 -13.26
N SER A 157 -3.95 9.65 -12.71
CA SER A 157 -3.47 8.50 -13.49
C SER A 157 -4.54 7.94 -14.42
N ALA A 158 -5.82 7.95 -14.02
CA ALA A 158 -6.91 7.56 -14.89
C ALA A 158 -7.03 8.53 -16.09
N LEU A 159 -7.01 9.84 -15.85
CA LEU A 159 -7.00 10.86 -16.90
C LEU A 159 -5.81 10.71 -17.86
N ARG A 160 -4.62 10.42 -17.32
CA ARG A 160 -3.43 10.14 -18.14
C ARG A 160 -3.60 8.92 -19.04
N ARG A 161 -4.15 7.82 -18.50
CA ARG A 161 -4.36 6.57 -19.26
C ARG A 161 -5.47 6.72 -20.31
N GLU A 162 -6.52 7.48 -20.01
CA GLU A 162 -7.57 7.80 -20.99
C GLU A 162 -7.08 8.69 -22.12
N ASN A 163 -6.14 9.59 -21.84
CA ASN A 163 -5.51 10.50 -22.79
C ASN A 163 -6.51 11.28 -23.67
N LYS A 164 -7.56 11.82 -23.04
CA LYS A 164 -8.65 12.54 -23.73
C LYS A 164 -8.77 14.00 -23.28
N GLU A 165 -9.04 14.21 -22.00
CA GLU A 165 -9.27 15.55 -21.43
C GLU A 165 -7.95 16.27 -21.15
N ILE A 166 -6.95 15.55 -20.59
CA ILE A 166 -5.61 16.05 -20.32
C ILE A 166 -4.61 15.13 -21.02
N THR A 167 -4.03 15.57 -22.14
CA THR A 167 -3.25 14.71 -23.04
C THR A 167 -1.74 14.80 -22.85
N TYR A 168 -1.27 15.69 -21.99
CA TYR A 168 0.15 15.98 -21.80
C TYR A 168 0.73 15.36 -20.51
N LEU A 169 -0.05 14.59 -19.75
CA LEU A 169 0.40 14.00 -18.49
C LEU A 169 1.42 12.89 -18.70
N ARG A 170 2.48 12.90 -17.89
CA ARG A 170 3.47 11.82 -17.76
C ARG A 170 3.24 11.05 -16.46
N PRO A 171 3.90 9.88 -16.27
CA PRO A 171 3.55 8.97 -15.17
C PRO A 171 3.86 9.48 -13.75
N ASP A 172 4.89 10.32 -13.56
CA ASP A 172 5.32 10.78 -12.24
C ASP A 172 4.47 11.93 -11.74
N ALA A 173 3.97 11.82 -10.51
CA ALA A 173 3.23 12.88 -9.84
C ALA A 173 3.25 12.71 -8.32
N LYS A 174 3.02 13.82 -7.62
CA LYS A 174 2.87 13.89 -6.16
C LYS A 174 1.65 14.73 -5.80
N SER A 175 1.00 14.41 -4.70
CA SER A 175 -0.07 15.21 -4.11
C SER A 175 0.12 15.34 -2.61
N GLN A 176 -0.38 16.44 -2.06
CA GLN A 176 -0.43 16.67 -0.62
C GLN A 176 -1.75 17.37 -0.30
N VAL A 177 -2.41 16.96 0.78
CA VAL A 177 -3.67 17.55 1.24
C VAL A 177 -3.52 17.94 2.70
N THR A 178 -3.83 19.19 2.99
CA THR A 178 -3.89 19.73 4.36
C THR A 178 -5.34 19.96 4.75
N ILE A 179 -5.73 19.43 5.89
CA ILE A 179 -7.08 19.55 6.43
C ILE A 179 -7.04 20.25 7.77
N GLU A 180 -7.94 21.19 7.99
CA GLU A 180 -8.20 21.78 9.28
C GLU A 180 -9.17 20.90 10.06
N TYR A 181 -8.77 20.55 11.28
CA TYR A 181 -9.55 19.78 12.24
C TYR A 181 -9.95 20.64 13.45
N SER A 182 -11.14 20.41 13.98
CA SER A 182 -11.57 20.95 15.26
C SER A 182 -10.82 20.30 16.43
N ASP A 183 -10.94 20.87 17.64
CA ASP A 183 -10.41 20.27 18.89
C ASP A 183 -11.04 18.88 19.19
N SER A 184 -12.19 18.58 18.62
CA SER A 184 -12.85 17.25 18.69
C SER A 184 -12.42 16.30 17.58
N HIS A 185 -11.31 16.58 16.88
CA HIS A 185 -10.74 15.79 15.81
C HIS A 185 -11.67 15.54 14.61
N LYS A 186 -12.59 16.49 14.35
CA LYS A 186 -13.47 16.41 13.16
C LYS A 186 -12.94 17.32 12.06
N PRO A 187 -12.90 16.87 10.79
CA PRO A 187 -12.50 17.70 9.66
C PRO A 187 -13.48 18.87 9.49
N VAL A 188 -12.95 20.08 9.30
CA VAL A 188 -13.72 21.33 9.19
C VAL A 188 -13.69 21.85 7.76
N ARG A 189 -12.50 21.87 7.12
CA ARG A 189 -12.30 22.31 5.74
C ARG A 189 -10.99 21.73 5.16
N ILE A 190 -10.90 21.70 3.87
CA ILE A 190 -9.63 21.50 3.17
C ILE A 190 -8.95 22.86 3.12
N ASP A 191 -7.75 22.95 3.72
CA ASP A 191 -6.96 24.18 3.76
C ASP A 191 -6.16 24.38 2.48
N SER A 192 -5.40 23.34 2.08
CA SER A 192 -4.59 23.43 0.88
C SER A 192 -4.45 22.07 0.16
N ILE A 193 -4.27 22.14 -1.16
CA ILE A 193 -3.98 21.01 -2.03
C ILE A 193 -2.75 21.35 -2.86
N VAL A 194 -1.74 20.49 -2.79
CA VAL A 194 -0.56 20.52 -3.66
C VAL A 194 -0.67 19.39 -4.68
N VAL A 195 -0.45 19.69 -5.95
CA VAL A 195 -0.30 18.69 -7.02
C VAL A 195 0.92 19.07 -7.85
N SER A 196 1.90 18.16 -7.91
CA SER A 196 3.03 18.24 -8.82
C SER A 196 2.95 17.08 -9.80
N THR A 197 2.79 17.38 -11.09
CA THR A 197 2.66 16.37 -12.14
C THR A 197 3.68 16.58 -13.24
N GLN A 198 4.35 15.48 -13.62
CA GLN A 198 5.20 15.44 -14.80
C GLN A 198 4.34 15.58 -16.06
N HIS A 199 4.85 16.33 -17.05
CA HIS A 199 4.12 16.65 -18.27
C HIS A 199 5.04 16.73 -19.50
N ASP A 200 4.46 16.63 -20.68
CA ASP A 200 5.15 16.90 -21.93
C ASP A 200 5.49 18.38 -22.06
N GLU A 201 6.51 18.71 -22.85
CA GLU A 201 6.83 20.08 -23.23
C GLU A 201 5.99 20.44 -24.47
N PHE A 202 4.86 21.17 -24.28
CA PHE A 202 3.88 21.36 -25.32
C PHE A 202 3.62 22.84 -25.69
N ASP A 203 4.20 23.79 -24.94
CA ASP A 203 4.07 25.25 -25.16
C ASP A 203 5.19 25.97 -24.40
N THR A 204 5.14 27.31 -24.34
CA THR A 204 5.99 28.10 -23.44
C THR A 204 5.73 27.73 -21.99
N GLU A 205 6.72 27.90 -21.12
CA GLU A 205 6.59 27.54 -19.70
C GLU A 205 5.39 28.22 -19.04
N GLU A 206 5.19 29.52 -19.29
CA GLU A 206 4.07 30.30 -18.72
C GLU A 206 2.71 29.70 -19.14
N ASN A 207 2.54 29.42 -20.45
CA ASN A 207 1.29 28.88 -20.99
C ASN A 207 1.05 27.46 -20.47
N MET A 208 2.10 26.60 -20.40
CA MET A 208 1.99 25.27 -19.85
C MET A 208 1.53 25.29 -18.40
N LEU A 209 2.17 26.09 -17.55
CA LEU A 209 1.81 26.17 -16.13
C LEU A 209 0.41 26.72 -15.92
N ALA A 210 0.00 27.73 -16.68
CA ALA A 210 -1.36 28.27 -16.63
C ALA A 210 -2.39 27.21 -17.02
N LYS A 211 -2.14 26.46 -18.11
CA LYS A 211 -3.02 25.37 -18.56
C LYS A 211 -3.07 24.21 -17.57
N ILE A 212 -1.93 23.74 -17.06
CA ILE A 212 -1.87 22.66 -16.07
C ILE A 212 -2.67 23.05 -14.82
N ARG A 213 -2.46 24.27 -14.31
CA ARG A 213 -3.22 24.78 -13.16
C ARG A 213 -4.73 24.78 -13.43
N LYS A 214 -5.14 25.27 -14.57
CA LYS A 214 -6.56 25.30 -14.98
C LYS A 214 -7.13 23.88 -15.04
N ASP A 215 -6.48 22.97 -15.75
CA ASP A 215 -6.98 21.61 -15.94
C ASP A 215 -7.05 20.82 -14.62
N ILE A 216 -6.08 21.00 -13.72
CA ILE A 216 -6.11 20.38 -12.39
C ILE A 216 -7.32 20.91 -11.58
N ILE A 217 -7.55 22.22 -11.55
CA ILE A 217 -8.61 22.83 -10.74
C ILE A 217 -9.99 22.57 -11.35
N GLU A 218 -10.13 22.66 -12.68
CA GLU A 218 -11.43 22.60 -13.35
C GLU A 218 -11.83 21.19 -13.82
N ILE A 219 -10.88 20.26 -13.97
CA ILE A 219 -11.16 18.89 -14.43
C ILE A 219 -10.88 17.87 -13.32
N LEU A 220 -9.64 17.81 -12.79
CA LEU A 220 -9.26 16.79 -11.82
C LEU A 220 -9.99 16.92 -10.49
N ILE A 221 -9.96 18.10 -9.86
CA ILE A 221 -10.54 18.30 -8.52
C ILE A 221 -12.05 18.06 -8.50
N PRO A 222 -12.87 18.53 -9.47
CA PRO A 222 -14.29 18.19 -9.52
C PRO A 222 -14.58 16.70 -9.65
N LYS A 223 -13.77 15.95 -10.41
CA LYS A 223 -13.90 14.48 -10.52
C LYS A 223 -13.58 13.78 -9.20
N VAL A 224 -12.56 14.25 -8.49
CA VAL A 224 -12.22 13.74 -7.14
C VAL A 224 -13.35 14.04 -6.17
N LYS A 225 -13.83 15.29 -6.12
CA LYS A 225 -14.95 15.73 -5.26
C LYS A 225 -16.20 14.89 -5.49
N ALA A 226 -16.58 14.66 -6.75
CA ALA A 226 -17.79 13.92 -7.11
C ALA A 226 -17.81 12.46 -6.61
N LYS A 227 -16.64 11.88 -6.36
CA LYS A 227 -16.48 10.49 -5.83
C LYS A 227 -16.53 10.42 -4.31
N GLN A 228 -16.59 11.55 -3.61
CA GLN A 228 -16.61 11.60 -2.15
C GLN A 228 -18.04 11.59 -1.61
N LYS A 229 -18.20 11.24 -0.32
CA LYS A 229 -19.47 11.39 0.39
C LYS A 229 -19.88 12.86 0.51
N PRO A 230 -21.19 13.16 0.65
CA PRO A 230 -21.67 14.56 0.75
C PRO A 230 -20.96 15.38 1.83
N GLU A 231 -20.66 14.78 2.99
CA GLU A 231 -19.99 15.46 4.10
C GLU A 231 -18.56 15.89 3.72
N ILE A 232 -17.85 15.04 2.96
CA ILE A 232 -16.51 15.34 2.47
C ILE A 232 -16.59 16.33 1.29
N GLN A 233 -17.59 16.20 0.40
CA GLN A 233 -17.80 17.15 -0.67
C GLN A 233 -17.99 18.59 -0.15
N ALA A 234 -18.63 18.74 1.01
CA ALA A 234 -18.85 20.05 1.64
C ALA A 234 -17.54 20.72 2.12
N LEU A 235 -16.47 19.95 2.31
CA LEU A 235 -15.15 20.49 2.70
C LEU A 235 -14.41 21.14 1.52
N PHE A 236 -14.84 20.85 0.27
CA PHE A 236 -14.31 21.50 -0.94
C PHE A 236 -15.04 22.84 -1.16
N ASN A 237 -14.51 23.89 -0.60
CA ASN A 237 -15.02 25.26 -0.71
C ASN A 237 -14.09 26.13 -1.56
N ASP A 238 -14.43 27.40 -1.73
CA ASP A 238 -13.69 28.35 -2.58
C ASP A 238 -12.41 28.88 -1.91
N ASP A 239 -12.20 28.59 -0.61
CA ASP A 239 -11.05 29.09 0.17
C ASP A 239 -9.84 28.15 0.10
N ILE A 240 -9.90 27.06 -0.70
CA ILE A 240 -8.79 26.12 -0.83
C ILE A 240 -7.60 26.79 -1.53
N THR A 241 -6.44 26.75 -0.89
CA THR A 241 -5.18 27.18 -1.50
C THR A 241 -4.61 26.07 -2.39
N PHE A 242 -4.54 26.32 -3.71
CA PHE A 242 -3.96 25.38 -4.66
C PHE A 242 -2.51 25.72 -5.00
N HIS A 243 -1.61 24.75 -4.83
CA HIS A 243 -0.21 24.80 -5.28
C HIS A 243 -0.01 23.77 -6.39
N ILE A 244 -0.04 24.20 -7.64
CA ILE A 244 0.07 23.33 -8.81
C ILE A 244 1.42 23.58 -9.48
N ASN A 245 2.27 22.55 -9.60
CA ASN A 245 3.65 22.62 -10.08
C ASN A 245 4.39 23.87 -9.55
N PRO A 246 4.48 24.07 -8.23
CA PRO A 246 4.93 25.35 -7.66
C PRO A 246 6.40 25.67 -7.94
N THR A 247 7.19 24.72 -8.39
CA THR A 247 8.60 24.87 -8.77
C THR A 247 8.79 25.23 -10.26
N GLY A 248 7.72 25.35 -11.04
CA GLY A 248 7.77 25.58 -12.48
C GLY A 248 7.54 24.28 -13.28
N LYS A 249 8.07 24.21 -14.51
CA LYS A 249 7.88 23.07 -15.40
C LYS A 249 8.47 21.78 -14.80
N PHE A 250 7.76 20.66 -15.01
CA PHE A 250 8.16 19.33 -14.53
C PHE A 250 8.16 18.34 -15.71
N VAL A 251 9.10 18.51 -16.62
CA VAL A 251 9.31 17.63 -17.80
C VAL A 251 10.26 16.49 -17.47
N ILE A 252 11.35 16.77 -16.74
CA ILE A 252 12.29 15.76 -16.27
C ILE A 252 11.74 15.20 -14.95
N GLY A 253 11.38 13.92 -14.94
CA GLY A 253 10.81 13.23 -13.79
C GLY A 253 10.96 11.72 -13.93
N GLY A 254 10.28 10.98 -13.04
CA GLY A 254 10.47 9.54 -12.94
C GLY A 254 11.91 9.17 -12.59
N PRO A 255 12.38 7.94 -12.91
CA PRO A 255 13.72 7.48 -12.58
C PRO A 255 14.87 8.30 -13.21
N HIS A 256 14.58 9.11 -14.23
CA HIS A 256 15.54 10.06 -14.79
C HIS A 256 15.71 11.30 -13.91
N GLY A 257 14.68 11.72 -13.23
CA GLY A 257 14.70 12.88 -12.32
C GLY A 257 15.25 12.52 -10.93
N ASP A 258 14.90 11.35 -10.40
CA ASP A 258 15.30 10.89 -9.06
C ASP A 258 15.37 9.37 -9.02
N THR A 259 16.31 8.83 -8.24
CA THR A 259 16.48 7.39 -8.04
C THR A 259 15.39 6.85 -7.09
N GLY A 260 14.75 5.74 -7.49
CA GLY A 260 13.77 5.02 -6.70
C GLY A 260 14.33 3.75 -6.06
N LEU A 261 13.81 3.42 -4.89
CA LEU A 261 14.14 2.21 -4.13
C LEU A 261 12.88 1.62 -3.50
N THR A 262 12.82 0.30 -3.43
CA THR A 262 11.77 -0.41 -2.69
C THR A 262 11.75 0.02 -1.22
N GLY A 263 10.54 0.27 -0.69
CA GLY A 263 10.34 0.53 0.74
C GLY A 263 10.68 1.94 1.20
N ARG A 264 10.76 2.94 0.30
CA ARG A 264 11.01 4.34 0.66
C ARG A 264 9.75 5.20 0.80
N LYS A 265 8.55 4.61 0.66
CA LYS A 265 7.27 5.31 0.76
C LYS A 265 6.32 4.67 1.79
N ILE A 266 6.90 4.11 2.87
CA ILE A 266 6.19 3.31 3.87
C ILE A 266 5.08 4.07 4.62
N ILE A 267 5.19 5.37 4.79
CA ILE A 267 4.16 6.19 5.44
C ILE A 267 2.97 6.39 4.49
N ILE A 268 3.24 6.60 3.19
CA ILE A 268 2.21 6.68 2.15
C ILE A 268 1.51 5.32 1.97
N ASP A 269 2.25 4.23 2.11
CA ASP A 269 1.74 2.86 2.01
C ASP A 269 0.77 2.49 3.14
N THR A 270 0.80 3.22 4.25
CA THR A 270 0.03 2.94 5.47
C THR A 270 -0.99 4.03 5.79
N TYR A 271 -0.69 4.94 6.71
CA TYR A 271 -1.71 5.85 7.29
C TYR A 271 -1.36 7.33 7.16
N GLY A 272 -0.36 7.70 6.34
CA GLY A 272 -0.01 9.09 6.04
C GLY A 272 0.43 9.90 7.26
N GLY A 273 1.01 9.25 8.27
CA GLY A 273 1.48 9.89 9.50
C GLY A 273 0.44 9.98 10.62
N LYS A 274 -0.82 9.57 10.39
CA LYS A 274 -1.86 9.57 11.44
C LYS A 274 -1.69 8.37 12.39
N GLY A 275 -1.41 7.19 11.85
CA GLY A 275 -1.04 6.00 12.62
C GLY A 275 0.48 5.83 12.71
N ALA A 276 0.96 5.16 13.77
CA ALA A 276 2.35 4.79 13.92
C ALA A 276 2.79 3.75 12.87
N HIS A 277 4.10 3.65 12.65
CA HIS A 277 4.73 2.69 11.74
C HIS A 277 5.93 2.02 12.41
N GLY A 278 6.11 0.70 12.19
CA GLY A 278 7.22 -0.06 12.78
C GLY A 278 8.56 0.08 12.05
N GLY A 279 8.57 0.70 10.86
CA GLY A 279 9.76 0.93 10.04
C GLY A 279 9.99 -0.11 8.93
N GLY A 280 9.37 -1.30 9.00
CA GLY A 280 9.52 -2.35 7.98
C GLY A 280 8.73 -2.06 6.70
N ALA A 281 9.39 -2.11 5.54
CA ALA A 281 8.73 -2.03 4.24
C ALA A 281 7.90 -3.29 3.97
N PHE A 282 6.83 -3.15 3.16
CA PHE A 282 5.96 -4.25 2.75
C PHE A 282 6.38 -4.86 1.42
N SER A 283 6.50 -4.03 0.39
CA SER A 283 6.84 -4.47 -0.97
C SER A 283 8.16 -5.23 -1.01
N GLY A 284 8.23 -6.24 -1.85
CA GLY A 284 9.40 -7.11 -1.99
C GLY A 284 9.50 -8.23 -0.96
N LYS A 285 8.58 -8.33 -0.01
CA LYS A 285 8.56 -9.36 1.04
C LYS A 285 7.41 -10.34 0.87
N ASP A 286 7.68 -11.65 0.89
CA ASP A 286 6.65 -12.69 0.98
C ASP A 286 5.97 -12.70 2.36
N PRO A 287 4.78 -13.34 2.51
CA PRO A 287 3.98 -13.24 3.75
C PRO A 287 4.59 -13.89 5.00
N SER A 288 5.70 -14.64 4.90
CA SER A 288 6.41 -15.12 6.09
C SER A 288 7.13 -13.99 6.85
N LYS A 289 7.31 -12.85 6.22
CA LYS A 289 7.87 -11.65 6.83
C LYS A 289 6.75 -10.90 7.56
N VAL A 290 6.81 -10.92 8.89
CA VAL A 290 5.78 -10.33 9.76
C VAL A 290 5.63 -8.82 9.57
N ASP A 291 6.65 -8.11 9.10
CA ASP A 291 6.55 -6.70 8.71
C ASP A 291 5.35 -6.44 7.81
N ARG A 292 5.09 -7.35 6.87
CA ARG A 292 3.98 -7.27 5.93
C ARG A 292 2.73 -7.96 6.45
N SER A 293 2.81 -9.25 6.76
CA SER A 293 1.64 -10.06 7.13
C SER A 293 0.98 -9.59 8.42
N ALA A 294 1.75 -9.29 9.45
CA ALA A 294 1.19 -8.81 10.71
C ALA A 294 0.66 -7.38 10.62
N ALA A 295 1.28 -6.49 9.83
CA ALA A 295 0.72 -5.15 9.58
C ALA A 295 -0.66 -5.24 8.90
N TYR A 296 -0.84 -6.15 7.95
CA TYR A 296 -2.14 -6.41 7.33
C TYR A 296 -3.16 -6.95 8.34
N ALA A 297 -2.75 -7.90 9.21
CA ALA A 297 -3.61 -8.41 10.27
C ALA A 297 -4.01 -7.32 11.26
N MET A 298 -3.09 -6.44 11.66
CA MET A 298 -3.40 -5.31 12.55
C MET A 298 -4.36 -4.32 11.90
N ARG A 299 -4.24 -4.07 10.58
CA ARG A 299 -5.20 -3.28 9.84
C ARG A 299 -6.59 -3.93 9.84
N HIS A 300 -6.68 -5.22 9.59
CA HIS A 300 -7.94 -5.97 9.62
C HIS A 300 -8.63 -5.85 10.98
N ILE A 301 -7.88 -6.00 12.06
CA ILE A 301 -8.39 -5.87 13.44
C ILE A 301 -8.87 -4.43 13.70
N ALA A 302 -8.02 -3.43 13.46
CA ALA A 302 -8.37 -2.03 13.70
C ALA A 302 -9.63 -1.62 12.93
N LYS A 303 -9.72 -1.98 11.65
CA LYS A 303 -10.86 -1.66 10.78
C LYS A 303 -12.16 -2.31 11.29
N ASN A 304 -12.11 -3.60 11.66
CA ASN A 304 -13.30 -4.30 12.16
C ASN A 304 -13.74 -3.79 13.54
N LEU A 305 -12.82 -3.39 14.42
CA LEU A 305 -13.16 -2.79 15.72
C LEU A 305 -13.87 -1.45 15.53
N VAL A 306 -13.36 -0.56 14.66
CA VAL A 306 -14.01 0.74 14.38
C VAL A 306 -15.37 0.51 13.70
N ALA A 307 -15.45 -0.39 12.72
CA ALA A 307 -16.69 -0.71 12.03
C ALA A 307 -17.74 -1.34 12.96
N ALA A 308 -17.34 -2.11 13.97
CA ALA A 308 -18.22 -2.67 14.99
C ALA A 308 -18.73 -1.61 16.00
N GLY A 309 -18.12 -0.42 16.02
CA GLY A 309 -18.50 0.65 16.94
C GLY A 309 -17.80 0.61 18.29
N VAL A 310 -16.67 -0.09 18.40
CA VAL A 310 -15.88 -0.14 19.66
C VAL A 310 -15.28 1.23 19.97
N ALA A 311 -14.80 1.95 18.97
CA ALA A 311 -14.30 3.33 19.08
C ALA A 311 -14.41 4.05 17.72
N ASP A 312 -14.22 5.38 17.71
CA ASP A 312 -14.16 6.16 16.44
C ASP A 312 -12.77 6.10 15.79
N GLU A 313 -11.71 5.84 16.57
CA GLU A 313 -10.32 5.80 16.16
C GLU A 313 -9.59 4.73 16.98
N ILE A 314 -8.81 3.87 16.32
CA ILE A 314 -8.05 2.80 16.98
C ILE A 314 -6.70 2.61 16.34
N LEU A 315 -5.66 2.53 17.18
CA LEU A 315 -4.35 2.01 16.86
C LEU A 315 -4.16 0.64 17.52
N VAL A 316 -3.66 -0.31 16.75
CA VAL A 316 -3.27 -1.65 17.24
C VAL A 316 -1.81 -1.88 16.95
N GLN A 317 -1.02 -2.24 17.97
CA GLN A 317 0.38 -2.65 17.83
C GLN A 317 0.55 -4.11 18.20
N ILE A 318 1.33 -4.84 17.42
CA ILE A 318 1.80 -6.19 17.74
C ILE A 318 3.32 -6.24 17.69
N SER A 319 3.93 -7.14 18.46
CA SER A 319 5.36 -7.38 18.43
C SER A 319 5.68 -8.87 18.41
N TYR A 320 6.78 -9.23 17.71
CA TYR A 320 7.29 -10.60 17.63
C TYR A 320 8.78 -10.67 17.95
N ALA A 321 9.21 -11.83 18.44
CA ALA A 321 10.59 -12.23 18.45
C ALA A 321 10.85 -13.22 17.30
N ILE A 322 12.02 -13.12 16.66
CA ILE A 322 12.41 -14.01 15.56
C ILE A 322 12.33 -15.49 15.98
N GLY A 323 11.74 -16.33 15.13
CA GLY A 323 11.60 -17.76 15.36
C GLY A 323 10.54 -18.15 16.41
N VAL A 324 9.79 -17.21 16.96
CA VAL A 324 8.72 -17.45 17.94
C VAL A 324 7.35 -17.24 17.29
N ALA A 325 6.46 -18.23 17.43
CA ALA A 325 5.11 -18.15 16.84
C ALA A 325 4.17 -17.22 17.62
N LYS A 326 4.23 -17.25 18.96
CA LYS A 326 3.38 -16.43 19.81
C LYS A 326 3.88 -14.98 19.83
N PRO A 327 3.01 -13.97 19.63
CA PRO A 327 3.40 -12.58 19.80
C PRO A 327 3.96 -12.27 21.18
N CYS A 328 4.92 -11.35 21.26
CA CYS A 328 5.47 -10.86 22.53
C CYS A 328 4.50 -9.91 23.24
N GLY A 329 3.67 -9.18 22.51
CA GLY A 329 2.71 -8.24 23.07
C GLY A 329 1.69 -7.76 22.05
N LEU A 330 0.53 -7.34 22.54
CA LEU A 330 -0.51 -6.64 21.80
C LEU A 330 -0.88 -5.40 22.61
N TYR A 331 -0.88 -4.23 21.95
CA TYR A 331 -1.25 -2.95 22.53
C TYR A 331 -2.35 -2.31 21.67
N ILE A 332 -3.35 -1.72 22.35
CA ILE A 332 -4.42 -0.96 21.70
C ILE A 332 -4.47 0.43 22.30
N ASN A 333 -4.77 1.42 21.46
CA ASN A 333 -5.06 2.78 21.87
C ASN A 333 -6.30 3.27 21.11
N THR A 334 -7.35 3.61 21.85
CA THR A 334 -8.59 4.17 21.30
C THR A 334 -8.59 5.70 21.25
N TYR A 335 -7.49 6.35 21.62
CA TYR A 335 -7.34 7.81 21.67
C TYR A 335 -8.46 8.51 22.47
N GLY A 336 -9.02 7.81 23.46
CA GLY A 336 -10.13 8.32 24.26
C GLY A 336 -11.50 8.34 23.54
N THR A 337 -11.60 7.70 22.37
CA THR A 337 -12.84 7.61 21.58
C THR A 337 -13.63 6.32 21.81
N SER A 338 -13.25 5.51 22.82
CA SER A 338 -13.93 4.26 23.18
C SER A 338 -15.43 4.50 23.43
N LYS A 339 -16.26 3.62 22.87
CA LYS A 339 -17.71 3.60 23.04
C LYS A 339 -18.19 2.43 23.91
N VAL A 340 -17.25 1.64 24.41
CA VAL A 340 -17.49 0.53 25.31
C VAL A 340 -16.93 0.84 26.70
N ASN A 341 -17.54 0.27 27.75
CA ASN A 341 -17.10 0.46 29.13
C ASN A 341 -15.94 -0.51 29.47
N LEU A 342 -14.86 -0.42 28.69
CA LEU A 342 -13.63 -1.21 28.84
C LEU A 342 -12.43 -0.32 28.65
N THR A 343 -11.36 -0.60 29.36
CA THR A 343 -10.05 0.01 29.13
C THR A 343 -9.40 -0.52 27.85
N ASP A 344 -8.44 0.20 27.30
CA ASP A 344 -7.69 -0.24 26.12
C ASP A 344 -7.00 -1.61 26.35
N GLY A 345 -6.55 -1.89 27.58
CA GLY A 345 -5.99 -3.19 27.97
C GLY A 345 -7.01 -4.33 27.90
N GLU A 346 -8.21 -4.10 28.43
CA GLU A 346 -9.31 -5.09 28.37
C GLU A 346 -9.81 -5.31 26.93
N ILE A 347 -9.77 -4.27 26.09
CA ILE A 347 -10.03 -4.39 24.66
C ILE A 347 -8.96 -5.28 24.01
N ALA A 348 -7.68 -5.09 24.35
CA ALA A 348 -6.59 -5.89 23.83
C ALA A 348 -6.71 -7.38 24.24
N GLU A 349 -7.11 -7.68 25.47
CA GLU A 349 -7.37 -9.05 25.93
C GLU A 349 -8.49 -9.73 25.13
N LYS A 350 -9.59 -9.03 24.86
CA LYS A 350 -10.68 -9.55 24.02
C LYS A 350 -10.22 -9.79 22.57
N VAL A 351 -9.41 -8.91 22.01
CA VAL A 351 -8.86 -9.07 20.66
C VAL A 351 -7.99 -10.33 20.59
N GLN A 352 -7.15 -10.61 21.60
CA GLN A 352 -6.34 -11.84 21.66
C GLN A 352 -7.20 -13.12 21.72
N GLN A 353 -8.42 -13.05 22.23
CA GLN A 353 -9.35 -14.19 22.27
C GLN A 353 -10.07 -14.40 20.94
N LEU A 354 -10.29 -13.33 20.17
CA LEU A 354 -11.02 -13.35 18.90
C LEU A 354 -10.14 -13.65 17.68
N PHE A 355 -8.84 -13.33 17.75
CA PHE A 355 -7.94 -13.42 16.62
C PHE A 355 -6.71 -14.28 16.95
N ASP A 356 -6.44 -15.25 16.08
CA ASP A 356 -5.18 -16.00 16.13
C ASP A 356 -4.08 -15.18 15.45
N LEU A 357 -3.14 -14.70 16.27
CA LEU A 357 -2.09 -13.77 15.87
C LEU A 357 -0.76 -14.47 15.54
N ARG A 358 -0.74 -15.80 15.49
CA ARG A 358 0.46 -16.57 15.06
C ARG A 358 0.69 -16.36 13.55
N PRO A 359 1.94 -16.23 13.07
CA PRO A 359 2.24 -15.93 11.67
C PRO A 359 1.56 -16.87 10.68
N TYR A 360 1.58 -18.18 10.91
CA TYR A 360 0.88 -19.15 10.06
C TYR A 360 -0.64 -18.89 9.98
N ALA A 361 -1.27 -18.64 11.13
CA ALA A 361 -2.69 -18.37 11.19
C ALA A 361 -3.05 -17.09 10.40
N ILE A 362 -2.25 -16.03 10.51
CA ILE A 362 -2.41 -14.80 9.74
C ILE A 362 -2.33 -15.09 8.23
N GLU A 363 -1.31 -15.84 7.78
CA GLU A 363 -1.16 -16.19 6.37
C GLU A 363 -2.38 -16.95 5.83
N GLN A 364 -2.92 -17.89 6.61
CA GLN A 364 -4.09 -18.69 6.19
C GLN A 364 -5.37 -17.87 6.19
N ASN A 365 -5.65 -17.15 7.28
CA ASN A 365 -6.89 -16.37 7.46
C ASN A 365 -7.01 -15.25 6.41
N LEU A 366 -5.91 -14.58 6.10
CA LEU A 366 -5.87 -13.53 5.10
C LEU A 366 -5.47 -14.02 3.69
N LYS A 367 -5.29 -15.34 3.50
CA LYS A 367 -4.94 -15.99 2.22
C LYS A 367 -3.70 -15.40 1.55
N LEU A 368 -2.69 -15.04 2.34
CA LEU A 368 -1.53 -14.28 1.88
C LEU A 368 -0.54 -15.07 1.01
N ARG A 369 -0.65 -16.40 0.92
CA ARG A 369 0.16 -17.22 0.00
C ARG A 369 -0.35 -17.19 -1.44
N ASN A 370 -1.24 -16.27 -1.77
CA ASN A 370 -1.71 -16.03 -3.12
C ASN A 370 -0.98 -14.83 -3.75
N PRO A 371 -0.87 -14.78 -5.10
CA PRO A 371 -0.18 -13.72 -5.82
C PRO A 371 -1.07 -12.47 -5.96
N ILE A 372 -1.16 -11.67 -4.90
CA ILE A 372 -2.09 -10.54 -4.72
C ILE A 372 -1.37 -9.22 -4.38
N TYR A 373 -0.08 -9.14 -4.60
CA TYR A 373 0.78 -8.09 -4.03
C TYR A 373 1.03 -6.91 -4.95
N ARG A 374 1.18 -7.10 -6.27
CA ARG A 374 1.44 -6.00 -7.20
C ARG A 374 0.39 -4.89 -7.10
N GLU A 375 -0.87 -5.25 -6.91
CA GLU A 375 -2.00 -4.33 -6.79
C GLU A 375 -1.94 -3.47 -5.52
N THR A 376 -1.15 -3.87 -4.54
CA THR A 376 -0.97 -3.12 -3.28
C THR A 376 0.11 -2.04 -3.38
N ALA A 377 1.04 -2.19 -4.32
CA ALA A 377 2.28 -1.43 -4.39
C ALA A 377 2.12 0.03 -4.88
N ALA A 378 0.91 0.49 -5.16
CA ALA A 378 0.63 1.88 -5.52
C ALA A 378 -0.67 2.36 -4.86
N TYR A 379 -0.69 3.65 -4.47
CA TYR A 379 -1.85 4.29 -3.83
C TYR A 379 -2.28 3.69 -2.49
N GLY A 380 -1.33 3.19 -1.72
CA GLY A 380 -1.51 2.63 -0.38
C GLY A 380 -1.90 1.15 -0.35
N HIS A 381 -1.37 0.44 0.64
CA HIS A 381 -1.72 -0.95 0.95
C HIS A 381 -3.01 -1.05 1.76
N MET A 382 -3.42 0.04 2.42
CA MET A 382 -4.61 0.14 3.27
C MET A 382 -5.68 1.03 2.63
N GLY A 383 -6.94 0.87 3.06
CA GLY A 383 -8.05 1.70 2.58
C GLY A 383 -8.53 1.35 1.17
N ARG A 384 -8.19 0.15 0.68
CA ARG A 384 -8.62 -0.35 -0.63
C ARG A 384 -9.89 -1.20 -0.49
N ASN A 385 -10.62 -1.33 -1.58
CA ASN A 385 -11.78 -2.22 -1.59
C ASN A 385 -11.34 -3.67 -1.80
N TYR A 386 -11.91 -4.59 -0.98
CA TYR A 386 -11.82 -6.02 -1.26
C TYR A 386 -12.53 -6.35 -2.58
N TYR A 387 -11.91 -7.19 -3.40
CA TYR A 387 -12.54 -7.74 -4.61
C TYR A 387 -11.99 -9.11 -4.96
N VAL A 388 -12.68 -9.79 -5.88
CA VAL A 388 -12.27 -11.09 -6.42
C VAL A 388 -12.06 -10.97 -7.92
N ALA A 389 -10.93 -11.47 -8.43
CA ALA A 389 -10.62 -11.47 -9.85
C ALA A 389 -9.72 -12.65 -10.25
N ASP A 390 -9.70 -12.94 -11.54
CA ASP A 390 -8.73 -13.86 -12.13
C ASP A 390 -7.44 -13.09 -12.46
N LYS A 391 -6.28 -13.75 -12.35
CA LYS A 391 -4.98 -13.15 -12.70
C LYS A 391 -4.17 -14.11 -13.55
N THR A 392 -3.65 -13.61 -14.67
CA THR A 392 -2.86 -14.37 -15.63
C THR A 392 -1.41 -13.95 -15.58
N PHE A 393 -0.51 -14.91 -15.50
CA PHE A 393 0.95 -14.76 -15.46
C PHE A 393 1.57 -15.28 -16.76
N ASN A 394 2.65 -14.67 -17.22
CA ASN A 394 3.38 -15.02 -18.44
C ASN A 394 2.46 -15.16 -19.65
N LYS A 395 1.56 -14.18 -19.84
CA LYS A 395 0.55 -14.19 -20.91
C LYS A 395 1.19 -14.37 -22.30
N GLY A 396 0.68 -15.34 -23.06
CA GLY A 396 1.19 -15.67 -24.37
C GLY A 396 2.46 -16.53 -24.40
N ALA A 397 3.06 -16.85 -23.24
CA ALA A 397 4.21 -17.73 -23.14
C ALA A 397 3.81 -19.19 -22.96
N LYS A 398 4.75 -20.12 -23.18
CA LYS A 398 4.52 -21.56 -23.04
C LYS A 398 4.11 -21.97 -21.63
N ASN A 399 4.52 -21.23 -20.64
CA ASN A 399 4.22 -21.44 -19.21
C ASN A 399 3.16 -20.44 -18.69
N GLU A 400 2.24 -19.99 -19.56
CA GLU A 400 1.11 -19.17 -19.15
C GLU A 400 0.29 -19.87 -18.07
N LEU A 401 -0.04 -19.14 -16.99
CA LEU A 401 -0.83 -19.63 -15.86
C LEU A 401 -1.92 -18.63 -15.51
N THR A 402 -3.17 -19.07 -15.51
CA THR A 402 -4.29 -18.26 -14.98
C THR A 402 -4.79 -18.85 -13.66
N ILE A 403 -4.73 -18.05 -12.60
CA ILE A 403 -5.29 -18.40 -11.28
C ILE A 403 -6.62 -17.68 -11.15
N LYS A 404 -7.68 -18.48 -10.94
CA LYS A 404 -9.07 -18.00 -10.86
C LYS A 404 -9.47 -17.68 -9.42
N GLY A 405 -10.32 -16.66 -9.27
CA GLY A 405 -10.98 -16.36 -8.00
C GLY A 405 -10.02 -15.89 -6.91
N LEU A 406 -8.94 -15.18 -7.26
CA LEU A 406 -8.04 -14.58 -6.28
C LEU A 406 -8.77 -13.47 -5.52
N GLU A 407 -8.60 -13.47 -4.21
CA GLU A 407 -9.15 -12.47 -3.31
C GLU A 407 -8.07 -11.41 -3.00
N PHE A 408 -8.34 -10.17 -3.38
CA PHE A 408 -7.44 -9.03 -3.19
C PHE A 408 -7.86 -8.19 -2.00
N PHE A 409 -6.90 -7.62 -1.27
CA PHE A 409 -7.10 -6.80 -0.08
C PHE A 409 -7.95 -7.49 0.98
N THR A 410 -7.66 -8.75 1.27
CA THR A 410 -8.41 -9.58 2.23
C THR A 410 -8.45 -8.98 3.64
N TRP A 411 -7.44 -8.21 4.02
CA TRP A 411 -7.36 -7.49 5.30
C TRP A 411 -8.29 -6.26 5.39
N GLU A 412 -8.94 -5.90 4.28
CA GLU A 412 -9.95 -4.83 4.25
C GLU A 412 -11.39 -5.36 4.42
N LYS A 413 -11.59 -6.67 4.55
CA LYS A 413 -12.91 -7.25 4.83
C LYS A 413 -13.47 -6.80 6.18
N LEU A 414 -14.79 -6.67 6.22
CA LEU A 414 -15.56 -6.42 7.45
C LEU A 414 -16.27 -7.71 7.94
N ASP A 415 -15.55 -8.81 7.92
CA ASP A 415 -16.07 -10.16 8.19
C ASP A 415 -16.05 -10.55 9.68
N LYS A 416 -15.51 -9.69 10.55
CA LYS A 416 -15.44 -9.88 12.00
C LYS A 416 -16.37 -8.94 12.79
N VAL A 417 -17.10 -8.05 12.12
CA VAL A 417 -17.93 -7.02 12.78
C VAL A 417 -18.96 -7.62 13.73
N GLU A 418 -19.73 -8.62 13.29
CA GLU A 418 -20.79 -9.23 14.11
C GLU A 418 -20.23 -10.05 15.30
N GLU A 419 -19.10 -10.73 15.09
CA GLU A 419 -18.39 -11.45 16.14
C GLU A 419 -17.86 -10.49 17.22
N ILE A 420 -17.31 -9.36 16.79
CA ILE A 420 -16.83 -8.29 17.68
C ILE A 420 -17.99 -7.67 18.44
N LYS A 421 -19.08 -7.28 17.78
CA LYS A 421 -20.27 -6.74 18.46
C LYS A 421 -20.75 -7.66 19.56
N LYS A 422 -20.89 -8.94 19.28
CA LYS A 422 -21.30 -9.94 20.28
C LYS A 422 -20.31 -10.02 21.45
N ALA A 423 -19.02 -10.01 21.20
CA ALA A 423 -18.00 -10.11 22.24
C ALA A 423 -17.91 -8.86 23.12
N PHE A 424 -18.25 -7.69 22.56
CA PHE A 424 -18.19 -6.41 23.26
C PHE A 424 -19.56 -5.95 23.80
N GLY A 425 -20.66 -6.66 23.51
CA GLY A 425 -22.01 -6.34 23.97
C GLY A 425 -22.61 -5.11 23.26
N LEU A 426 -22.30 -4.92 21.98
CA LEU A 426 -22.76 -3.83 21.10
C LEU A 426 -23.96 -4.25 20.26
#